data_d79f59cdcdc86899f353247cc9578e9f
#
_entry.id   d79f59cdcdc86899f353247cc9578e9f
#
_cell.length_a   1.000
_cell.length_b   1.000
_cell.length_c   1.000
_cell.angle_alpha   90.00
_cell.angle_beta   90.00
_cell.angle_gamma   90.00
#
_symmetry.space_group_name_H-M   'P 1'
#
loop_
_entity.id
_entity.type
_entity.pdbx_description
1 polymer ?
#
loop_
_entity_poly.entity_id
_entity_poly.type
_entity_poly.pdbx_seq_one_letter_code
_entity_poly.pdbx_strand_id
1 'polypeptide(L)'
;NSSDVTVYDINPEAVQEAVKHGATAATSPADVAQQSDVISICVPADEHITQVLTGPEGIIEAAHENLVILIHSTVLPDTIVNAKNTMSEHNVQVFDVCVAGGATQARIGAQTVLVGGMDEMPVTAKEVIKIYADEIIEAGPIGSGAALKIAVNVMTYAQFAAATTAHDLMTTTGGNPQALFKAWKHMGQLGTLTEQFSLLLDIPSEHFVGDFKEKMMTQVGISQKDLSLAMDLGWPRTGMIEFLQGIHDAMPNVYNAYEIEQ
;
A
#
# COMPACT_ATOMS: atom_id res chain seq x y z
N ASN A 1 1.18 -25.58 10.30
CA ASN A 1 2.37 -25.05 11.00
C ASN A 1 2.01 -23.63 11.42
N SER A 2 1.85 -23.39 12.74
CA SER A 2 1.77 -22.04 13.25
C SER A 2 3.19 -21.48 13.20
N SER A 3 3.44 -20.49 12.36
CA SER A 3 4.63 -19.67 12.45
C SER A 3 4.50 -18.83 13.73
N ASP A 4 5.51 -18.81 14.58
CA ASP A 4 5.55 -17.88 15.68
C ASP A 4 5.70 -16.47 15.10
N VAL A 5 4.82 -15.54 15.46
CA VAL A 5 4.81 -14.17 14.95
C VAL A 5 5.20 -13.23 16.08
N THR A 6 6.27 -12.46 15.85
CA THR A 6 6.69 -11.38 16.73
C THR A 6 6.33 -10.04 16.07
N VAL A 7 5.78 -9.10 16.82
CA VAL A 7 5.27 -7.82 16.29
C VAL A 7 5.82 -6.64 17.09
N TYR A 8 6.17 -5.58 16.35
CA TYR A 8 6.46 -4.26 16.89
C TYR A 8 5.70 -3.20 16.08
N ASP A 9 5.12 -2.24 16.75
CA ASP A 9 4.54 -1.04 16.16
C ASP A 9 4.71 0.12 17.14
N ILE A 10 4.87 1.34 16.62
CA ILE A 10 4.91 2.57 17.44
C ILE A 10 3.55 2.86 18.09
N ASN A 11 2.46 2.32 17.54
CA ASN A 11 1.12 2.36 18.11
C ASN A 11 0.89 1.14 19.01
N PRO A 12 0.84 1.30 20.34
CA PRO A 12 0.64 0.19 21.27
C PRO A 12 -0.72 -0.52 21.11
N GLU A 13 -1.73 0.15 20.58
CA GLU A 13 -3.04 -0.47 20.33
C GLU A 13 -2.94 -1.48 19.17
N ALA A 14 -2.16 -1.19 18.13
CA ALA A 14 -1.90 -2.12 17.04
C ALA A 14 -1.16 -3.38 17.53
N VAL A 15 -0.16 -3.21 18.41
CA VAL A 15 0.54 -4.33 19.05
C VAL A 15 -0.43 -5.18 19.88
N GLN A 16 -1.26 -4.55 20.72
CA GLN A 16 -2.25 -5.26 21.55
C GLN A 16 -3.24 -6.05 20.70
N GLU A 17 -3.67 -5.50 19.57
CA GLU A 17 -4.58 -6.21 18.66
C GLU A 17 -3.91 -7.44 18.07
N ALA A 18 -2.66 -7.35 17.62
CA ALA A 18 -1.91 -8.50 17.11
C ALA A 18 -1.69 -9.57 18.20
N VAL A 19 -1.41 -9.16 19.43
CA VAL A 19 -1.25 -10.09 20.57
C VAL A 19 -2.53 -10.85 20.88
N LYS A 20 -3.73 -10.23 20.75
CA LYS A 20 -5.01 -10.95 20.89
C LYS A 20 -5.16 -12.08 19.85
N HIS A 21 -4.49 -11.96 18.72
CA HIS A 21 -4.47 -12.97 17.67
C HIS A 21 -3.28 -13.95 17.78
N GLY A 22 -2.52 -13.89 18.87
CA GLY A 22 -1.47 -14.88 19.18
C GLY A 22 -0.04 -14.44 18.85
N ALA A 23 0.18 -13.17 18.46
CA ALA A 23 1.52 -12.64 18.26
C ALA A 23 2.23 -12.37 19.60
N THR A 24 3.56 -12.39 19.59
CA THR A 24 4.41 -11.95 20.70
C THR A 24 4.79 -10.49 20.48
N ALA A 25 4.64 -9.65 21.51
CA ALA A 25 5.05 -8.25 21.43
C ALA A 25 6.58 -8.14 21.59
N ALA A 26 7.20 -7.38 20.69
CA ALA A 26 8.59 -6.93 20.81
C ALA A 26 8.66 -5.48 21.29
N THR A 27 9.82 -5.07 21.77
CA THR A 27 10.08 -3.73 22.33
C THR A 27 10.70 -2.78 21.32
N SER A 28 11.26 -3.30 20.23
CA SER A 28 11.94 -2.53 19.19
C SER A 28 12.05 -3.32 17.88
N PRO A 29 12.40 -2.67 16.75
CA PRO A 29 12.76 -3.37 15.52
C PRO A 29 13.94 -4.35 15.69
N ALA A 30 14.94 -4.00 16.51
CA ALA A 30 16.06 -4.89 16.84
C ALA A 30 15.58 -6.14 17.59
N ASP A 31 14.64 -6.00 18.53
CA ASP A 31 14.06 -7.12 19.27
C ASP A 31 13.29 -8.06 18.33
N VAL A 32 12.56 -7.54 17.32
CA VAL A 32 11.97 -8.35 16.26
C VAL A 32 13.04 -9.11 15.48
N ALA A 33 14.14 -8.43 15.10
CA ALA A 33 15.20 -9.02 14.31
C ALA A 33 15.90 -10.19 15.05
N GLN A 34 16.09 -10.04 16.35
CA GLN A 34 16.71 -11.09 17.18
C GLN A 34 15.88 -12.39 17.23
N GLN A 35 14.56 -12.30 17.02
CA GLN A 35 13.61 -13.39 17.17
C GLN A 35 13.05 -13.91 15.85
N SER A 36 13.50 -13.40 14.70
CA SER A 36 12.87 -13.69 13.41
C SER A 36 13.87 -14.08 12.33
N ASP A 37 13.52 -15.05 11.50
CA ASP A 37 14.26 -15.38 10.27
C ASP A 37 13.78 -14.53 9.08
N VAL A 38 12.50 -14.13 9.08
CA VAL A 38 11.89 -13.29 8.03
C VAL A 38 11.13 -12.15 8.69
N ILE A 39 11.43 -10.92 8.31
CA ILE A 39 10.76 -9.71 8.80
C ILE A 39 9.94 -9.09 7.68
N SER A 40 8.68 -8.80 7.96
CA SER A 40 7.79 -8.02 7.10
C SER A 40 7.72 -6.58 7.59
N ILE A 41 8.08 -5.60 6.75
CA ILE A 41 8.01 -4.16 7.08
C ILE A 41 6.85 -3.53 6.33
N CYS A 42 5.93 -2.91 7.09
CA CYS A 42 4.79 -2.16 6.55
C CYS A 42 4.68 -0.82 7.27
N VAL A 43 5.32 0.20 6.73
CA VAL A 43 5.40 1.56 7.30
C VAL A 43 4.92 2.60 6.28
N PRO A 44 4.49 3.82 6.73
CA PRO A 44 3.82 4.77 5.85
C PRO A 44 4.67 5.37 4.73
N ALA A 45 5.98 5.59 4.93
CA ALA A 45 6.81 6.36 4.02
C ALA A 45 8.28 5.90 3.99
N ASP A 46 9.04 6.43 3.04
CA ASP A 46 10.44 6.08 2.72
C ASP A 46 11.39 6.29 3.92
N GLU A 47 11.24 7.41 4.63
CA GLU A 47 12.05 7.73 5.82
C GLU A 47 11.83 6.73 6.95
N HIS A 48 10.63 6.16 7.07
CA HIS A 48 10.34 5.15 8.11
C HIS A 48 11.01 3.82 7.79
N ILE A 49 11.22 3.46 6.51
CA ILE A 49 12.04 2.29 6.15
C ILE A 49 13.46 2.47 6.69
N THR A 50 14.09 3.62 6.43
CA THR A 50 15.43 3.92 6.94
C THR A 50 15.46 3.88 8.46
N GLN A 51 14.46 4.45 9.13
CA GLN A 51 14.39 4.47 10.59
C GLN A 51 14.28 3.06 11.18
N VAL A 52 13.44 2.19 10.62
CA VAL A 52 13.27 0.81 11.08
C VAL A 52 14.53 -0.02 10.84
N LEU A 53 15.22 0.21 9.72
CA LEU A 53 16.43 -0.55 9.40
C LEU A 53 17.64 -0.11 10.20
N THR A 54 17.91 1.20 10.25
CA THR A 54 19.20 1.77 10.72
C THR A 54 19.07 2.85 11.80
N GLY A 55 17.86 3.19 12.22
CA GLY A 55 17.63 4.11 13.34
C GLY A 55 18.02 3.50 14.69
N PRO A 56 17.87 4.26 15.79
CA PRO A 56 18.07 3.72 17.13
C PRO A 56 17.21 2.48 17.38
N GLU A 57 17.81 1.42 17.92
CA GLU A 57 17.17 0.12 18.10
C GLU A 57 16.61 -0.48 16.79
N GLY A 58 17.21 -0.10 15.64
CA GLY A 58 16.86 -0.59 14.33
C GLY A 58 17.29 -2.04 14.09
N ILE A 59 16.75 -2.66 13.04
CA ILE A 59 17.02 -4.06 12.68
C ILE A 59 18.51 -4.34 12.59
N ILE A 60 19.31 -3.37 12.13
CA ILE A 60 20.76 -3.51 11.93
C ILE A 60 21.51 -3.87 13.23
N GLU A 61 21.01 -3.46 14.40
CA GLU A 61 21.67 -3.71 15.70
C GLU A 61 21.59 -5.18 16.12
N ALA A 62 20.62 -5.92 15.59
CA ALA A 62 20.44 -7.36 15.86
C ALA A 62 20.44 -8.19 14.56
N ALA A 63 20.97 -7.63 13.46
CA ALA A 63 21.10 -8.32 12.20
C ALA A 63 21.95 -9.58 12.31
N HIS A 64 21.50 -10.68 11.70
CA HIS A 64 22.20 -11.95 11.71
C HIS A 64 22.21 -12.58 10.33
N GLU A 65 23.11 -13.53 10.12
CA GLU A 65 23.22 -14.29 8.89
C GLU A 65 21.89 -15.03 8.62
N ASN A 66 21.43 -14.97 7.38
CA ASN A 66 20.17 -15.54 6.88
C ASN A 66 18.89 -14.75 7.22
N LEU A 67 18.96 -13.61 7.88
CA LEU A 67 17.80 -12.74 8.04
C LEU A 67 17.32 -12.23 6.67
N VAL A 68 16.02 -12.33 6.42
CA VAL A 68 15.38 -11.82 5.20
C VAL A 68 14.37 -10.74 5.56
N ILE A 69 14.41 -9.63 4.85
CA ILE A 69 13.49 -8.51 5.02
C ILE A 69 12.59 -8.38 3.79
N LEU A 70 11.29 -8.37 4.00
CA LEU A 70 10.24 -8.17 3.00
C LEU A 70 9.61 -6.79 3.22
N ILE A 71 9.80 -5.86 2.28
CA ILE A 71 9.23 -4.51 2.36
C ILE A 71 7.89 -4.49 1.61
N HIS A 72 6.80 -4.33 2.36
CA HIS A 72 5.43 -4.27 1.83
C HIS A 72 4.95 -2.84 1.56
N SER A 73 5.65 -1.86 2.10
CA SER A 73 5.34 -0.44 1.98
C SER A 73 5.36 0.04 0.52
N THR A 74 4.49 1.00 0.20
CA THR A 74 4.56 1.74 -1.07
C THR A 74 5.56 2.89 -0.90
N VAL A 75 6.76 2.69 -1.45
CA VAL A 75 7.92 3.58 -1.37
C VAL A 75 8.60 3.66 -2.74
N LEU A 76 9.57 4.56 -2.90
CA LEU A 76 10.35 4.66 -4.14
C LEU A 76 11.20 3.40 -4.39
N PRO A 77 11.40 2.97 -5.65
CA PRO A 77 12.32 1.89 -5.97
C PRO A 77 13.73 2.09 -5.43
N ASP A 78 14.23 3.33 -5.44
CA ASP A 78 15.55 3.67 -4.91
C ASP A 78 15.65 3.43 -3.41
N THR A 79 14.57 3.60 -2.64
CA THR A 79 14.52 3.27 -1.22
C THR A 79 14.75 1.78 -0.99
N ILE A 80 14.15 0.92 -1.82
CA ILE A 80 14.37 -0.53 -1.76
C ILE A 80 15.82 -0.89 -2.10
N VAL A 81 16.36 -0.32 -3.18
CA VAL A 81 17.75 -0.56 -3.61
C VAL A 81 18.74 -0.11 -2.54
N ASN A 82 18.51 1.06 -1.93
CA ASN A 82 19.34 1.57 -0.84
C ASN A 82 19.25 0.68 0.40
N ALA A 83 18.05 0.23 0.77
CA ALA A 83 17.85 -0.71 1.87
C ALA A 83 18.61 -2.03 1.62
N LYS A 84 18.52 -2.61 0.40
CA LYS A 84 19.28 -3.79 0.01
C LYS A 84 20.79 -3.57 0.18
N ASN A 85 21.32 -2.47 -0.36
CA ASN A 85 22.75 -2.18 -0.30
C ASN A 85 23.23 -2.05 1.16
N THR A 86 22.52 -1.28 1.97
CA THR A 86 22.87 -1.08 3.38
C THR A 86 22.83 -2.40 4.18
N MET A 87 21.77 -3.18 4.02
CA MET A 87 21.60 -4.40 4.80
C MET A 87 22.50 -5.56 4.32
N SER A 88 22.92 -5.55 3.04
CA SER A 88 23.84 -6.54 2.51
C SER A 88 25.22 -6.52 3.16
N GLU A 89 25.67 -5.38 3.67
CA GLU A 89 26.92 -5.25 4.44
C GLU A 89 26.86 -6.06 5.76
N HIS A 90 25.66 -6.42 6.20
CA HIS A 90 25.39 -7.23 7.40
C HIS A 90 24.91 -8.65 7.06
N ASN A 91 25.08 -9.10 5.80
CA ASN A 91 24.60 -10.40 5.29
C ASN A 91 23.07 -10.59 5.39
N VAL A 92 22.30 -9.50 5.40
CA VAL A 92 20.83 -9.50 5.40
C VAL A 92 20.32 -9.27 3.99
N GLN A 93 19.34 -10.06 3.57
CA GLN A 93 18.71 -9.94 2.26
C GLN A 93 17.44 -9.10 2.35
N VAL A 94 17.22 -8.21 1.36
CA VAL A 94 16.06 -7.31 1.29
C VAL A 94 15.35 -7.47 -0.03
N PHE A 95 14.03 -7.59 0.01
CA PHE A 95 13.15 -7.71 -1.16
C PHE A 95 11.95 -6.78 -1.05
N ASP A 96 11.50 -6.24 -2.15
CA ASP A 96 10.22 -5.54 -2.26
C ASP A 96 9.10 -6.54 -2.57
N VAL A 97 8.12 -6.59 -1.67
CA VAL A 97 6.95 -7.49 -1.72
C VAL A 97 5.70 -6.66 -1.46
N CYS A 98 5.45 -5.69 -2.35
CA CYS A 98 4.38 -4.73 -2.17
C CYS A 98 3.00 -5.42 -2.24
N VAL A 99 2.10 -5.04 -1.33
CA VAL A 99 0.77 -5.65 -1.22
C VAL A 99 -0.31 -4.84 -1.94
N ALA A 100 -1.28 -5.54 -2.50
CA ALA A 100 -2.49 -4.97 -3.10
C ALA A 100 -3.71 -5.80 -2.68
N GLY A 101 -4.89 -5.14 -2.51
CA GLY A 101 -6.13 -5.80 -2.06
C GLY A 101 -6.75 -5.17 -0.80
N GLY A 102 -5.99 -4.36 -0.07
CA GLY A 102 -6.45 -3.66 1.14
C GLY A 102 -6.69 -4.59 2.34
N ALA A 103 -7.21 -4.01 3.43
CA ALA A 103 -7.36 -4.70 4.72
C ALA A 103 -8.31 -5.91 4.67
N THR A 104 -9.32 -5.88 3.80
CA THR A 104 -10.28 -7.00 3.67
C THR A 104 -9.57 -8.24 3.14
N GLN A 105 -8.78 -8.10 2.09
CA GLN A 105 -8.03 -9.22 1.50
C GLN A 105 -6.91 -9.70 2.44
N ALA A 106 -6.26 -8.78 3.16
CA ALA A 106 -5.26 -9.13 4.16
C ALA A 106 -5.82 -10.04 5.25
N ARG A 107 -7.03 -9.75 5.77
CA ARG A 107 -7.66 -10.54 6.84
C ARG A 107 -8.00 -11.97 6.45
N ILE A 108 -8.22 -12.22 5.19
CA ILE A 108 -8.54 -13.57 4.67
C ILE A 108 -7.35 -14.26 4.01
N GLY A 109 -6.15 -13.67 4.07
CA GLY A 109 -4.94 -14.22 3.46
C GLY A 109 -4.98 -14.26 1.93
N ALA A 110 -5.69 -13.32 1.29
CA ALA A 110 -5.91 -13.27 -0.16
C ALA A 110 -5.33 -11.98 -0.80
N GLN A 111 -4.16 -11.56 -0.33
CA GLN A 111 -3.45 -10.42 -0.92
C GLN A 111 -2.90 -10.78 -2.30
N THR A 112 -2.90 -9.81 -3.21
CA THR A 112 -2.00 -9.85 -4.37
C THR A 112 -0.68 -9.22 -3.94
N VAL A 113 0.44 -9.87 -4.22
CA VAL A 113 1.78 -9.33 -3.93
C VAL A 113 2.55 -9.07 -5.22
N LEU A 114 3.25 -7.96 -5.26
CA LEU A 114 4.04 -7.48 -6.39
C LEU A 114 5.50 -7.54 -5.96
N VAL A 115 6.26 -8.47 -6.55
CA VAL A 115 7.56 -8.88 -6.03
C VAL A 115 8.69 -8.46 -6.96
N GLY A 116 9.69 -7.75 -6.43
CA GLY A 116 10.98 -7.55 -7.06
C GLY A 116 12.04 -8.54 -6.53
N GLY A 117 12.88 -9.07 -7.43
CA GLY A 117 13.97 -9.98 -7.07
C GLY A 117 13.57 -11.41 -6.72
N MET A 118 12.44 -11.89 -7.22
CA MET A 118 11.91 -13.23 -6.88
C MET A 118 12.92 -14.36 -7.14
N ASP A 119 13.72 -14.27 -8.18
CA ASP A 119 14.71 -15.31 -8.52
C ASP A 119 15.79 -15.46 -7.43
N GLU A 120 16.18 -14.35 -6.79
CA GLU A 120 17.20 -14.32 -5.74
C GLU A 120 16.64 -14.64 -4.35
N MET A 121 15.31 -14.66 -4.19
CA MET A 121 14.64 -14.78 -2.90
C MET A 121 14.77 -16.21 -2.33
N PRO A 122 15.15 -16.36 -1.04
CA PRO A 122 15.20 -17.65 -0.36
C PRO A 122 13.85 -18.35 -0.29
N VAL A 123 13.89 -19.68 -0.26
CA VAL A 123 12.68 -20.52 -0.17
C VAL A 123 11.87 -20.22 1.09
N THR A 124 12.53 -19.97 2.22
CA THR A 124 11.87 -19.60 3.48
C THR A 124 11.00 -18.35 3.35
N ALA A 125 11.52 -17.30 2.71
CA ALA A 125 10.76 -16.08 2.45
C ALA A 125 9.60 -16.32 1.47
N LYS A 126 9.81 -17.10 0.41
CA LYS A 126 8.74 -17.50 -0.53
C LYS A 126 7.60 -18.24 0.17
N GLU A 127 7.91 -19.14 1.12
CA GLU A 127 6.88 -19.84 1.90
C GLU A 127 6.11 -18.90 2.83
N VAL A 128 6.77 -17.90 3.43
CA VAL A 128 6.08 -16.87 4.23
C VAL A 128 5.10 -16.07 3.37
N ILE A 129 5.50 -15.64 2.17
CA ILE A 129 4.62 -14.91 1.25
C ILE A 129 3.35 -15.71 0.92
N LYS A 130 3.48 -17.02 0.69
CA LYS A 130 2.34 -17.91 0.37
C LYS A 130 1.30 -18.02 1.50
N ILE A 131 1.64 -17.63 2.73
CA ILE A 131 0.69 -17.69 3.85
C ILE A 131 -0.42 -16.62 3.70
N TYR A 132 -0.09 -15.46 3.10
CA TYR A 132 -0.99 -14.31 3.01
C TYR A 132 -1.28 -13.86 1.57
N ALA A 133 -0.63 -14.44 0.57
CA ALA A 133 -0.81 -14.11 -0.83
C ALA A 133 -1.65 -15.16 -1.57
N ASP A 134 -2.68 -14.70 -2.28
CA ASP A 134 -3.47 -15.50 -3.23
C ASP A 134 -2.84 -15.47 -4.63
N GLU A 135 -2.25 -14.33 -4.99
CA GLU A 135 -1.58 -14.13 -6.27
C GLU A 135 -0.20 -13.47 -6.06
N ILE A 136 0.82 -14.00 -6.72
CA ILE A 136 2.19 -13.51 -6.68
C ILE A 136 2.59 -13.07 -8.09
N ILE A 137 2.82 -11.77 -8.28
CA ILE A 137 3.21 -11.17 -9.55
C ILE A 137 4.69 -10.79 -9.49
N GLU A 138 5.51 -11.45 -10.30
CA GLU A 138 6.93 -11.15 -10.43
C GLU A 138 7.11 -9.91 -11.32
N ALA A 139 7.67 -8.85 -10.74
CA ALA A 139 7.81 -7.55 -11.41
C ALA A 139 9.15 -7.36 -12.13
N GLY A 140 10.15 -8.18 -11.80
CA GLY A 140 11.51 -8.08 -12.33
C GLY A 140 12.57 -7.94 -11.22
N PRO A 141 13.69 -7.23 -11.45
CA PRO A 141 14.74 -7.02 -10.45
C PRO A 141 14.23 -6.33 -9.18
N ILE A 142 15.02 -6.33 -8.11
CA ILE A 142 14.73 -5.62 -6.87
C ILE A 142 14.45 -4.14 -7.14
N GLY A 143 13.37 -3.61 -6.53
CA GLY A 143 12.79 -2.29 -6.79
C GLY A 143 11.65 -2.31 -7.82
N SER A 144 11.54 -3.36 -8.65
CA SER A 144 10.48 -3.45 -9.67
C SER A 144 9.10 -3.68 -9.06
N GLY A 145 8.99 -4.37 -7.92
CA GLY A 145 7.74 -4.54 -7.18
C GLY A 145 7.19 -3.21 -6.68
N ALA A 146 8.07 -2.34 -6.14
CA ALA A 146 7.72 -0.99 -5.71
C ALA A 146 7.28 -0.13 -6.91
N ALA A 147 8.00 -0.16 -8.03
CA ALA A 147 7.62 0.52 -9.25
C ALA A 147 6.26 0.05 -9.78
N LEU A 148 6.04 -1.27 -9.82
CA LEU A 148 4.76 -1.86 -10.24
C LEU A 148 3.62 -1.43 -9.30
N LYS A 149 3.86 -1.39 -7.98
CA LYS A 149 2.85 -0.92 -7.01
C LYS A 149 2.45 0.52 -7.26
N ILE A 150 3.41 1.42 -7.50
CA ILE A 150 3.12 2.83 -7.83
C ILE A 150 2.31 2.90 -9.13
N ALA A 151 2.67 2.15 -10.17
CA ALA A 151 1.94 2.13 -11.44
C ALA A 151 0.49 1.61 -11.29
N VAL A 152 0.28 0.56 -10.49
CA VAL A 152 -1.07 0.04 -10.16
C VAL A 152 -1.90 1.11 -9.44
N ASN A 153 -1.30 1.83 -8.49
CA ASN A 153 -2.00 2.86 -7.72
C ASN A 153 -2.35 4.09 -8.59
N VAL A 154 -1.47 4.51 -9.50
CA VAL A 154 -1.79 5.55 -10.50
C VAL A 154 -3.05 5.21 -11.28
N MET A 155 -3.15 3.97 -11.80
CA MET A 155 -4.35 3.53 -12.54
C MET A 155 -5.60 3.53 -11.64
N THR A 156 -5.47 3.08 -10.40
CA THR A 156 -6.55 3.03 -9.41
C THR A 156 -7.12 4.42 -9.14
N TYR A 157 -6.27 5.39 -8.81
CA TYR A 157 -6.71 6.75 -8.46
C TYR A 157 -7.23 7.52 -9.68
N ALA A 158 -6.66 7.28 -10.86
CA ALA A 158 -7.18 7.83 -12.11
C ALA A 158 -8.59 7.31 -12.40
N GLN A 159 -8.85 6.01 -12.19
CA GLN A 159 -10.19 5.44 -12.34
C GLN A 159 -11.18 6.01 -11.33
N PHE A 160 -10.78 6.19 -10.06
CA PHE A 160 -11.64 6.78 -9.04
C PHE A 160 -11.99 8.23 -9.38
N ALA A 161 -11.02 9.06 -9.77
CA ALA A 161 -11.25 10.42 -10.20
C ALA A 161 -12.19 10.50 -11.43
N ALA A 162 -11.97 9.63 -12.42
CA ALA A 162 -12.83 9.56 -13.61
C ALA A 162 -14.25 9.10 -13.26
N ALA A 163 -14.41 8.12 -12.37
CA ALA A 163 -15.73 7.63 -11.93
C ALA A 163 -16.50 8.72 -11.18
N THR A 164 -15.85 9.44 -10.25
CA THR A 164 -16.44 10.56 -9.52
C THR A 164 -16.90 11.65 -10.48
N THR A 165 -16.02 12.08 -11.40
CA THR A 165 -16.33 13.13 -12.38
C THR A 165 -17.52 12.75 -13.27
N ALA A 166 -17.57 11.50 -13.72
CA ALA A 166 -18.69 11.04 -14.56
C ALA A 166 -20.00 10.90 -13.78
N HIS A 167 -19.95 10.49 -12.51
CA HIS A 167 -21.11 10.46 -11.61
C HIS A 167 -21.67 11.87 -11.40
N ASP A 168 -20.81 12.84 -11.09
CA ASP A 168 -21.18 14.23 -10.87
C ASP A 168 -21.78 14.86 -12.13
N LEU A 169 -21.24 14.54 -13.31
CA LEU A 169 -21.81 14.97 -14.59
C LEU A 169 -23.25 14.46 -14.75
N MET A 170 -23.51 13.19 -14.45
CA MET A 170 -24.86 12.63 -14.54
C MET A 170 -25.80 13.28 -13.55
N THR A 171 -25.36 13.49 -12.31
CA THR A 171 -26.17 14.13 -11.26
C THR A 171 -26.47 15.59 -11.60
N THR A 172 -25.48 16.35 -12.03
CA THR A 172 -25.63 17.77 -12.38
C THR A 172 -26.55 17.99 -13.58
N THR A 173 -26.56 17.06 -14.53
CA THR A 173 -27.43 17.14 -15.72
C THR A 173 -28.82 16.53 -15.50
N GLY A 174 -29.13 16.06 -14.28
CA GLY A 174 -30.41 15.41 -13.95
C GLY A 174 -30.53 14.00 -14.51
N GLY A 175 -29.41 13.38 -14.94
CA GLY A 175 -29.34 12.00 -15.37
C GLY A 175 -29.43 11.00 -14.21
N ASN A 176 -29.55 9.72 -14.54
CA ASN A 176 -29.58 8.65 -13.55
C ASN A 176 -28.17 8.03 -13.39
N PRO A 177 -27.44 8.25 -12.27
CA PRO A 177 -26.13 7.67 -12.05
C PRO A 177 -26.11 6.13 -12.06
N GLN A 178 -27.21 5.48 -11.68
CA GLN A 178 -27.33 4.02 -11.75
C GLN A 178 -27.33 3.47 -13.18
N ALA A 179 -27.78 4.28 -14.16
CA ALA A 179 -27.67 3.92 -15.56
C ALA A 179 -26.21 3.96 -16.05
N LEU A 180 -25.39 4.88 -15.48
CA LEU A 180 -23.97 4.97 -15.77
C LEU A 180 -23.23 3.70 -15.32
N PHE A 181 -23.48 3.21 -14.09
CA PHE A 181 -22.86 1.97 -13.59
C PHE A 181 -23.23 0.75 -14.41
N LYS A 182 -24.50 0.66 -14.85
CA LYS A 182 -24.94 -0.42 -15.76
C LYS A 182 -24.21 -0.36 -17.11
N ALA A 183 -24.03 0.83 -17.66
CA ALA A 183 -23.28 1.03 -18.91
C ALA A 183 -21.82 0.61 -18.75
N TRP A 184 -21.12 1.08 -17.72
CA TRP A 184 -19.73 0.70 -17.46
C TRP A 184 -19.53 -0.81 -17.29
N LYS A 185 -20.44 -1.45 -16.55
CA LYS A 185 -20.39 -2.90 -16.34
C LYS A 185 -20.58 -3.66 -17.65
N HIS A 186 -21.56 -3.26 -18.46
CA HIS A 186 -21.82 -3.87 -19.77
C HIS A 186 -20.67 -3.68 -20.76
N MET A 187 -20.03 -2.50 -20.74
CA MET A 187 -18.91 -2.15 -21.63
C MET A 187 -17.56 -2.67 -21.14
N GLY A 188 -17.50 -3.33 -19.97
CA GLY A 188 -16.24 -3.83 -19.40
C GLY A 188 -15.31 -2.74 -18.87
N GLN A 189 -15.83 -1.53 -18.60
CA GLN A 189 -15.05 -0.41 -18.05
C GLN A 189 -14.96 -0.43 -16.52
N LEU A 190 -15.79 -1.22 -15.83
CA LEU A 190 -15.88 -1.30 -14.39
C LEU A 190 -15.17 -2.56 -13.89
N GLY A 191 -13.96 -2.41 -13.36
CA GLY A 191 -13.25 -3.45 -12.62
C GLY A 191 -13.78 -3.56 -11.18
N THR A 192 -13.50 -4.69 -10.50
CA THR A 192 -14.01 -4.97 -9.15
C THR A 192 -13.70 -3.85 -8.15
N LEU A 193 -12.50 -3.30 -8.18
CA LEU A 193 -12.09 -2.24 -7.26
C LEU A 193 -12.86 -0.94 -7.51
N THR A 194 -13.04 -0.56 -8.77
CA THR A 194 -13.81 0.63 -9.15
C THR A 194 -15.31 0.42 -8.89
N GLU A 195 -15.83 -0.81 -9.05
CA GLU A 195 -17.21 -1.16 -8.68
C GLU A 195 -17.43 -0.97 -7.17
N GLN A 196 -16.50 -1.42 -6.33
CA GLN A 196 -16.56 -1.20 -4.87
C GLN A 196 -16.44 0.27 -4.51
N PHE A 197 -15.54 1.01 -5.15
CA PHE A 197 -15.41 2.45 -4.94
C PHE A 197 -16.69 3.21 -5.32
N SER A 198 -17.36 2.82 -6.41
CA SER A 198 -18.55 3.51 -6.88
C SER A 198 -19.71 3.51 -5.88
N LEU A 199 -19.71 2.57 -4.92
CA LEU A 199 -20.70 2.56 -3.84
C LEU A 199 -20.56 3.77 -2.89
N LEU A 200 -19.39 4.40 -2.82
CA LEU A 200 -19.17 5.63 -2.05
C LEU A 200 -19.85 6.84 -2.68
N LEU A 201 -20.01 6.84 -4.02
CA LEU A 201 -20.57 7.96 -4.78
C LEU A 201 -22.06 8.16 -4.53
N ASP A 202 -22.78 7.12 -4.09
CA ASP A 202 -24.19 7.17 -3.74
C ASP A 202 -24.44 7.56 -2.27
N ILE A 203 -23.37 7.70 -1.46
CA ILE A 203 -23.51 8.07 -0.04
C ILE A 203 -23.70 9.59 0.06
N PRO A 204 -24.82 10.07 0.67
CA PRO A 204 -25.02 11.50 0.89
C PRO A 204 -23.89 12.12 1.71
N SER A 205 -23.50 13.36 1.37
CA SER A 205 -22.36 14.05 2.01
C SER A 205 -22.49 14.22 3.52
N GLU A 206 -23.72 14.32 4.04
CA GLU A 206 -24.00 14.39 5.49
C GLU A 206 -23.60 13.14 6.27
N HIS A 207 -23.35 12.01 5.61
CA HIS A 207 -22.88 10.77 6.24
C HIS A 207 -21.36 10.70 6.37
N PHE A 208 -20.61 11.62 5.74
CA PHE A 208 -19.15 11.69 5.85
C PHE A 208 -18.75 12.47 7.10
N VAL A 209 -19.00 11.88 8.28
CA VAL A 209 -18.75 12.46 9.60
C VAL A 209 -18.04 11.48 10.52
N GLY A 210 -17.41 11.99 11.60
CA GLY A 210 -16.73 11.17 12.62
C GLY A 210 -15.72 10.21 12.02
N ASP A 211 -15.64 8.99 12.53
CA ASP A 211 -14.68 7.94 12.13
C ASP A 211 -14.71 7.63 10.63
N PHE A 212 -15.88 7.78 9.98
CA PHE A 212 -15.98 7.53 8.55
C PHE A 212 -15.26 8.62 7.74
N LYS A 213 -15.43 9.89 8.13
CA LYS A 213 -14.67 11.00 7.53
C LYS A 213 -13.17 10.85 7.76
N GLU A 214 -12.75 10.49 8.96
CA GLU A 214 -11.33 10.26 9.29
C GLU A 214 -10.71 9.15 8.43
N LYS A 215 -11.44 8.06 8.20
CA LYS A 215 -11.02 7.00 7.27
C LYS A 215 -10.86 7.51 5.84
N MET A 216 -11.78 8.35 5.37
CA MET A 216 -11.68 8.93 4.02
C MET A 216 -10.50 9.91 3.93
N MET A 217 -10.26 10.74 4.94
CA MET A 217 -9.06 11.59 5.00
C MET A 217 -7.76 10.78 4.99
N THR A 218 -7.73 9.65 5.68
CA THR A 218 -6.59 8.70 5.60
C THR A 218 -6.38 8.19 4.17
N GLN A 219 -7.47 7.84 3.46
CA GLN A 219 -7.37 7.42 2.05
C GLN A 219 -6.87 8.55 1.14
N VAL A 220 -7.30 9.78 1.38
CA VAL A 220 -6.76 10.96 0.68
C VAL A 220 -5.25 11.06 0.89
N GLY A 221 -4.77 11.01 2.13
CA GLY A 221 -3.32 11.10 2.42
C GLY A 221 -2.52 9.98 1.76
N ILE A 222 -3.01 8.74 1.79
CA ILE A 222 -2.36 7.60 1.11
C ILE A 222 -2.31 7.82 -0.39
N SER A 223 -3.43 8.20 -1.01
CA SER A 223 -3.50 8.39 -2.46
C SER A 223 -2.62 9.54 -2.94
N GLN A 224 -2.60 10.65 -2.22
CA GLN A 224 -1.76 11.81 -2.52
C GLN A 224 -0.27 11.46 -2.38
N LYS A 225 0.12 10.74 -1.32
CA LYS A 225 1.50 10.24 -1.16
C LYS A 225 1.89 9.34 -2.34
N ASP A 226 1.08 8.37 -2.71
CA ASP A 226 1.40 7.44 -3.79
C ASP A 226 1.48 8.14 -5.16
N LEU A 227 0.64 9.14 -5.42
CA LEU A 227 0.72 9.98 -6.62
C LEU A 227 1.97 10.86 -6.64
N SER A 228 2.39 11.38 -5.47
CA SER A 228 3.64 12.11 -5.32
C SER A 228 4.85 11.24 -5.65
N LEU A 229 4.90 10.00 -5.13
CA LEU A 229 5.95 9.03 -5.51
C LEU A 229 5.98 8.78 -7.03
N ALA A 230 4.80 8.70 -7.66
CA ALA A 230 4.73 8.56 -9.11
C ALA A 230 5.32 9.77 -9.85
N MET A 231 5.05 10.99 -9.38
CA MET A 231 5.61 12.21 -9.98
C MET A 231 7.13 12.29 -9.81
N ASP A 232 7.66 11.85 -8.68
CA ASP A 232 9.10 11.84 -8.37
C ASP A 232 9.91 10.88 -9.25
N LEU A 233 9.30 9.83 -9.80
CA LEU A 233 9.98 8.87 -10.70
C LEU A 233 10.36 9.47 -12.06
N GLY A 234 9.81 10.65 -12.40
CA GLY A 234 10.03 11.30 -13.69
C GLY A 234 9.32 10.60 -14.87
N TRP A 235 8.94 11.37 -15.87
CA TRP A 235 8.15 10.86 -16.99
C TRP A 235 8.71 11.27 -18.34
N PRO A 236 8.88 10.31 -19.28
CA PRO A 236 9.38 10.62 -20.62
C PRO A 236 8.34 11.33 -21.50
N ARG A 237 7.06 11.34 -21.12
CA ARG A 237 5.96 11.94 -21.90
C ARG A 237 5.54 13.26 -21.30
N THR A 238 5.44 14.29 -22.13
CA THR A 238 4.94 15.61 -21.75
C THR A 238 3.49 15.54 -21.24
N GLY A 239 3.16 16.31 -20.22
CA GLY A 239 1.81 16.40 -19.65
C GLY A 239 1.43 15.31 -18.65
N MET A 240 2.31 14.33 -18.38
CA MET A 240 1.98 13.26 -17.43
C MET A 240 2.08 13.72 -15.98
N ILE A 241 3.00 14.62 -15.65
CA ILE A 241 3.11 15.17 -14.30
C ILE A 241 1.90 16.05 -14.00
N GLU A 242 1.49 16.89 -14.93
CA GLU A 242 0.30 17.75 -14.80
C GLU A 242 -0.98 16.92 -14.66
N PHE A 243 -1.06 15.79 -15.37
CA PHE A 243 -2.18 14.85 -15.22
C PHE A 243 -2.22 14.23 -13.82
N LEU A 244 -1.07 13.77 -13.31
CA LEU A 244 -0.97 13.19 -11.97
C LEU A 244 -1.24 14.25 -10.89
N GLN A 245 -0.75 15.47 -11.07
CA GLN A 245 -1.03 16.58 -10.15
C GLN A 245 -2.54 16.89 -10.11
N GLY A 246 -3.20 16.90 -11.26
CA GLY A 246 -4.66 17.10 -11.31
C GLY A 246 -5.43 16.02 -10.56
N ILE A 247 -5.02 14.75 -10.66
CA ILE A 247 -5.63 13.66 -9.89
C ILE A 247 -5.32 13.83 -8.39
N HIS A 248 -4.07 14.10 -8.03
CA HIS A 248 -3.62 14.33 -6.64
C HIS A 248 -4.48 15.39 -5.96
N ASP A 249 -4.67 16.54 -6.61
CA ASP A 249 -5.42 17.67 -6.07
C ASP A 249 -6.94 17.37 -6.00
N ALA A 250 -7.44 16.46 -6.82
CA ALA A 250 -8.84 16.04 -6.79
C ALA A 250 -9.16 15.04 -5.67
N MET A 251 -8.18 14.36 -5.06
CA MET A 251 -8.42 13.27 -4.10
C MET A 251 -9.33 13.65 -2.92
N PRO A 252 -9.23 14.86 -2.31
CA PRO A 252 -10.17 15.27 -1.26
C PRO A 252 -11.64 15.23 -1.72
N ASN A 253 -11.92 15.66 -2.96
CA ASN A 253 -13.27 15.60 -3.52
C ASN A 253 -13.68 14.17 -3.91
N VAL A 254 -12.76 13.39 -4.45
CA VAL A 254 -12.98 11.99 -4.82
C VAL A 254 -13.44 11.13 -3.63
N TYR A 255 -12.91 11.40 -2.43
CA TYR A 255 -13.27 10.70 -1.20
C TYR A 255 -14.29 11.45 -0.32
N ASN A 256 -14.91 12.55 -0.79
CA ASN A 256 -15.81 13.41 -0.02
C ASN A 256 -15.21 13.84 1.34
N ALA A 257 -13.90 14.05 1.38
CA ALA A 257 -13.13 14.39 2.58
C ALA A 257 -12.65 15.85 2.59
N TYR A 258 -13.31 16.72 1.85
CA TYR A 258 -13.03 18.15 1.85
C TYR A 258 -13.65 18.83 3.08
N GLU A 259 -13.05 19.94 3.52
CA GLU A 259 -13.65 20.81 4.53
C GLU A 259 -14.80 21.58 3.86
N ILE A 260 -16.01 21.41 4.39
CA ILE A 260 -17.13 22.29 4.00
C ILE A 260 -16.81 23.64 4.63
N GLU A 261 -16.43 24.63 3.84
CA GLU A 261 -16.37 26.01 4.29
C GLU A 261 -17.77 26.38 4.82
N GLN A 262 -17.84 26.68 6.14
CA GLN A 262 -19.07 27.10 6.82
C GLN A 262 -19.40 28.55 6.50
#